data_25d80a4b00bc414e5cfdd6a320b755c1
#
_entry.id   25d80a4b00bc414e5cfdd6a320b755c1
#
_cell.length_a   1.000
_cell.length_b   1.000
_cell.length_c   1.000
_cell.angle_alpha   90.00
_cell.angle_beta   90.00
_cell.angle_gamma   90.00
#
_symmetry.space_group_name_H-M   'P 1'
#
loop_
_entity.id
_entity.type
_entity.pdbx_description
1 polymer ?
#
loop_
_entity_poly.entity_id
_entity_poly.type
_entity_poly.pdbx_seq_one_letter_code
_entity_poly.pdbx_strand_id
1 'polypeptide(L)'
;MWLKLSPTKVGSWQGCPRRYFYSYVAKERTGISWAHLSYGNAVHAALRSWFELPAADREVEAIPGLVDRAWNDAGFKDGKQATRWREHAAVIVRSYLDSIDPHFEPMSTERSLAFKTDTFIMEGRIDRLDESGHEVAVVDYKTGRRAPNADEVRGSSALAMYALMVQRCLGRPAFEVSLHHVPSGVRSSWRHSQESLLRHEQRIGQIAADISLAQDTWEAADRSPDLIDELFPASPGPLCGFCDYWDRCAVGQAASQRRESWAGLGEDEG
;
A
#
# COMPACT_ATOMS: atom_id res chain seq x y z
N MET A 1 15.20 14.26 15.16
CA MET A 1 13.74 13.88 15.07
C MET A 1 13.67 12.39 14.86
N TRP A 2 12.69 11.66 15.45
CA TRP A 2 12.56 10.21 15.23
C TRP A 2 12.10 9.94 13.80
N LEU A 3 12.81 9.03 13.09
CA LEU A 3 12.39 8.56 11.78
C LEU A 3 11.02 7.84 11.91
N LYS A 4 10.06 8.24 11.08
CA LYS A 4 8.75 7.58 10.99
C LYS A 4 8.72 6.71 9.75
N LEU A 5 8.56 5.40 9.93
CA LEU A 5 8.46 4.41 8.86
C LEU A 5 7.05 3.84 8.76
N SER A 6 6.51 3.89 7.55
CA SER A 6 5.30 3.18 7.15
C SER A 6 5.66 2.07 6.15
N PRO A 7 4.77 1.09 5.92
CA PRO A 7 4.96 0.09 4.85
C PRO A 7 5.30 0.71 3.49
N THR A 8 4.62 1.82 3.14
CA THR A 8 4.88 2.55 1.89
C THR A 8 6.30 3.13 1.84
N LYS A 9 6.79 3.70 2.95
CA LYS A 9 8.16 4.25 3.03
C LYS A 9 9.21 3.15 2.92
N VAL A 10 9.00 2.03 3.64
CA VAL A 10 9.87 0.85 3.56
C VAL A 10 9.91 0.31 2.13
N GLY A 11 8.74 0.11 1.51
CA GLY A 11 8.65 -0.33 0.12
C GLY A 11 9.28 0.64 -0.89
N SER A 12 9.15 1.95 -0.65
CA SER A 12 9.80 2.97 -1.49
C SER A 12 11.32 2.89 -1.43
N TRP A 13 11.89 2.74 -0.21
CA TRP A 13 13.33 2.57 -0.02
C TRP A 13 13.84 1.28 -0.66
N GLN A 14 13.19 0.16 -0.39
CA GLN A 14 13.56 -1.14 -0.96
C GLN A 14 13.46 -1.17 -2.49
N GLY A 15 12.46 -0.50 -3.05
CA GLY A 15 12.28 -0.43 -4.50
C GLY A 15 13.25 0.51 -5.19
N CYS A 16 13.47 1.69 -4.63
CA CYS A 16 14.40 2.68 -5.18
C CYS A 16 14.72 3.77 -4.14
N PRO A 17 15.91 3.78 -3.52
CA PRO A 17 16.30 4.82 -2.57
C PRO A 17 16.21 6.25 -3.15
N ARG A 18 16.46 6.44 -4.46
CA ARG A 18 16.28 7.72 -5.14
C ARG A 18 14.83 8.21 -5.12
N ARG A 19 13.86 7.30 -5.33
CA ARG A 19 12.44 7.61 -5.22
C ARG A 19 12.07 7.99 -3.79
N TYR A 20 12.61 7.26 -2.81
CA TYR A 20 12.45 7.60 -1.39
C TYR A 20 12.97 9.01 -1.10
N PHE A 21 14.16 9.35 -1.59
CA PHE A 21 14.75 10.69 -1.43
C PHE A 21 13.81 11.78 -1.91
N TYR A 22 13.38 11.72 -3.17
CA TYR A 22 12.48 12.73 -3.72
C TYR A 22 11.17 12.84 -2.94
N SER A 23 10.56 11.69 -2.57
CA SER A 23 9.26 11.66 -1.92
C SER A 23 9.30 12.16 -0.47
N TYR A 24 10.31 11.77 0.31
CA TYR A 24 10.27 11.89 1.76
C TYR A 24 11.39 12.76 2.34
N VAL A 25 12.51 12.89 1.67
CA VAL A 25 13.64 13.72 2.11
C VAL A 25 13.55 15.11 1.49
N ALA A 26 13.58 15.18 0.17
CA ALA A 26 13.42 16.44 -0.58
C ALA A 26 11.95 16.93 -0.57
N LYS A 27 10.98 16.02 -0.34
CA LYS A 27 9.53 16.32 -0.30
C LYS A 27 9.02 17.01 -1.56
N GLU A 28 9.52 16.56 -2.69
CA GLU A 28 9.16 17.12 -3.98
C GLU A 28 7.72 16.73 -4.36
N ARG A 29 6.97 17.69 -4.87
CA ARG A 29 5.62 17.48 -5.40
C ARG A 29 5.67 17.46 -6.91
N THR A 30 5.07 16.46 -7.53
CA THR A 30 5.04 16.28 -8.99
C THR A 30 3.70 16.66 -9.62
N GLY A 31 2.64 16.70 -8.83
CA GLY A 31 1.27 16.91 -9.33
C GLY A 31 0.74 15.76 -10.21
N ILE A 32 1.49 14.65 -10.33
CA ILE A 32 1.10 13.49 -11.12
C ILE A 32 0.09 12.66 -10.32
N SER A 33 -0.97 12.28 -10.99
CA SER A 33 -1.95 11.32 -10.49
C SER A 33 -1.97 10.10 -11.41
N TRP A 34 -2.06 8.91 -10.84
CA TRP A 34 -2.12 7.65 -11.57
C TRP A 34 -3.52 7.05 -11.44
N ALA A 35 -4.16 6.74 -12.56
CA ALA A 35 -5.52 6.20 -12.57
C ALA A 35 -5.65 4.91 -11.73
N HIS A 36 -4.66 4.02 -11.77
CA HIS A 36 -4.67 2.80 -10.97
C HIS A 36 -4.63 3.06 -9.46
N LEU A 37 -4.03 4.17 -9.00
CA LEU A 37 -4.08 4.58 -7.59
C LEU A 37 -5.44 5.18 -7.23
N SER A 38 -6.02 6.02 -8.09
CA SER A 38 -7.37 6.56 -7.90
C SER A 38 -8.40 5.44 -7.83
N TYR A 39 -8.32 4.48 -8.75
CA TYR A 39 -9.15 3.27 -8.77
C TYR A 39 -8.98 2.43 -7.50
N GLY A 40 -7.76 2.10 -7.11
CA GLY A 40 -7.49 1.33 -5.90
C GLY A 40 -8.02 2.00 -4.64
N ASN A 41 -7.79 3.31 -4.50
CA ASN A 41 -8.29 4.09 -3.37
C ASN A 41 -9.82 4.08 -3.28
N ALA A 42 -10.53 4.18 -4.43
CA ALA A 42 -11.98 4.11 -4.45
C ALA A 42 -12.52 2.74 -4.01
N VAL A 43 -11.89 1.64 -4.46
CA VAL A 43 -12.25 0.28 -4.03
C VAL A 43 -12.03 0.08 -2.53
N HIS A 44 -10.87 0.48 -1.99
CA HIS A 44 -10.60 0.40 -0.54
C HIS A 44 -11.61 1.21 0.27
N ALA A 45 -11.91 2.44 -0.17
CA ALA A 45 -12.87 3.30 0.52
C ALA A 45 -14.30 2.74 0.45
N ALA A 46 -14.70 2.14 -0.66
CA ALA A 46 -16.01 1.49 -0.79
C ALA A 46 -16.12 0.27 0.15
N LEU A 47 -15.10 -0.58 0.23
CA LEU A 47 -15.05 -1.72 1.15
C LEU A 47 -15.09 -1.27 2.60
N ARG A 48 -14.32 -0.23 2.96
CA ARG A 48 -14.41 0.37 4.30
C ARG A 48 -15.83 0.84 4.59
N SER A 49 -16.40 1.66 3.71
CA SER A 49 -17.75 2.23 3.92
C SER A 49 -18.83 1.15 4.02
N TRP A 50 -18.66 0.03 3.30
CA TRP A 50 -19.55 -1.12 3.43
C TRP A 50 -19.53 -1.69 4.84
N PHE A 51 -18.35 -1.96 5.40
CA PHE A 51 -18.24 -2.51 6.76
C PHE A 51 -18.57 -1.50 7.87
N GLU A 52 -18.59 -0.20 7.56
CA GLU A 52 -19.06 0.84 8.48
C GLU A 52 -20.59 0.95 8.52
N LEU A 53 -21.30 0.37 7.53
CA LEU A 53 -22.76 0.26 7.59
C LEU A 53 -23.19 -0.79 8.63
N PRO A 54 -24.29 -0.57 9.36
CA PRO A 54 -24.93 -1.63 10.13
C PRO A 54 -25.22 -2.84 9.24
N ALA A 55 -25.06 -4.07 9.74
CA ALA A 55 -25.28 -5.28 8.94
C ALA A 55 -26.67 -5.33 8.28
N ALA A 56 -27.70 -4.79 8.96
CA ALA A 56 -29.05 -4.72 8.43
C ALA A 56 -29.22 -3.76 7.22
N ASP A 57 -28.27 -2.84 7.04
CA ASP A 57 -28.31 -1.83 5.98
C ASP A 57 -27.34 -2.16 4.81
N ARG A 58 -26.71 -3.34 4.87
CA ARG A 58 -25.76 -3.82 3.84
C ARG A 58 -26.49 -4.44 2.67
N GLU A 59 -27.10 -3.59 1.87
CA GLU A 59 -27.78 -4.01 0.64
C GLU A 59 -26.82 -3.85 -0.56
N VAL A 60 -26.76 -4.86 -1.43
CA VAL A 60 -25.86 -4.86 -2.59
C VAL A 60 -26.14 -3.70 -3.55
N GLU A 61 -27.34 -3.19 -3.55
CA GLU A 61 -27.79 -2.02 -4.32
C GLU A 61 -27.12 -0.71 -3.86
N ALA A 62 -26.60 -0.67 -2.64
CA ALA A 62 -25.88 0.49 -2.11
C ALA A 62 -24.44 0.60 -2.67
N ILE A 63 -23.85 -0.51 -3.18
CA ILE A 63 -22.43 -0.58 -3.58
C ILE A 63 -22.06 0.48 -4.62
N PRO A 64 -22.81 0.70 -5.73
CA PRO A 64 -22.45 1.75 -6.68
C PRO A 64 -22.34 3.13 -6.01
N GLY A 65 -23.27 3.47 -5.10
CA GLY A 65 -23.23 4.72 -4.35
C GLY A 65 -22.04 4.83 -3.39
N LEU A 66 -21.53 3.71 -2.85
CA LEU A 66 -20.31 3.70 -2.02
C LEU A 66 -19.09 4.02 -2.88
N VAL A 67 -18.98 3.43 -4.07
CA VAL A 67 -17.91 3.69 -5.03
C VAL A 67 -17.98 5.15 -5.52
N ASP A 68 -19.16 5.63 -5.90
CA ASP A 68 -19.35 6.99 -6.40
C ASP A 68 -18.88 8.07 -5.41
N ARG A 69 -19.15 7.89 -4.12
CA ARG A 69 -18.70 8.82 -3.07
C ARG A 69 -17.18 8.88 -2.91
N ALA A 70 -16.50 7.79 -3.23
CA ALA A 70 -15.05 7.68 -3.11
C ALA A 70 -14.30 7.94 -4.42
N TRP A 71 -15.04 8.10 -5.52
CA TRP A 71 -14.45 8.17 -6.85
C TRP A 71 -13.70 9.47 -7.11
N ASN A 72 -12.55 9.34 -7.82
CA ASN A 72 -11.74 10.46 -8.27
C ASN A 72 -11.24 10.17 -9.69
N ASP A 73 -11.53 11.07 -10.63
CA ASP A 73 -11.16 10.96 -12.04
C ASP A 73 -9.67 11.24 -12.33
N ALA A 74 -8.88 11.58 -11.31
CA ALA A 74 -7.48 11.94 -11.48
C ALA A 74 -6.65 10.78 -12.05
N GLY A 75 -5.92 11.08 -13.12
CA GLY A 75 -5.02 10.14 -13.79
C GLY A 75 -5.67 9.35 -14.93
N PHE A 76 -6.99 9.35 -15.07
CA PHE A 76 -7.67 8.72 -16.20
C PHE A 76 -7.46 9.51 -17.49
N LYS A 77 -7.56 8.82 -18.62
CA LYS A 77 -7.37 9.41 -19.96
C LYS A 77 -8.44 10.43 -20.29
N ASP A 78 -9.68 10.10 -19.98
CA ASP A 78 -10.87 10.90 -20.23
C ASP A 78 -12.05 10.44 -19.35
N GLY A 79 -13.15 11.20 -19.40
CA GLY A 79 -14.34 10.88 -18.62
C GLY A 79 -15.01 9.55 -19.01
N LYS A 80 -14.86 9.09 -20.26
CA LYS A 80 -15.41 7.77 -20.67
C LYS A 80 -14.64 6.63 -20.00
N GLN A 81 -13.32 6.72 -19.99
CA GLN A 81 -12.49 5.75 -19.30
C GLN A 81 -12.77 5.77 -17.79
N ALA A 82 -12.84 6.97 -17.19
CA ALA A 82 -13.15 7.11 -15.77
C ALA A 82 -14.49 6.48 -15.40
N THR A 83 -15.56 6.73 -16.19
CA THR A 83 -16.89 6.13 -15.98
C THR A 83 -16.83 4.61 -16.06
N ARG A 84 -16.21 4.04 -17.11
CA ARG A 84 -16.08 2.58 -17.26
C ARG A 84 -15.37 1.93 -16.07
N TRP A 85 -14.28 2.51 -15.61
CA TRP A 85 -13.52 1.96 -14.48
C TRP A 85 -14.24 2.16 -13.15
N ARG A 86 -15.06 3.19 -13.02
CA ARG A 86 -15.94 3.38 -11.86
C ARG A 86 -17.02 2.29 -11.79
N GLU A 87 -17.65 1.99 -12.91
CA GLU A 87 -18.61 0.89 -13.02
C GLU A 87 -17.95 -0.46 -12.74
N HIS A 88 -16.76 -0.69 -13.30
CA HIS A 88 -15.96 -1.89 -13.02
C HIS A 88 -15.61 -2.01 -11.52
N ALA A 89 -15.27 -0.90 -10.84
CA ALA A 89 -15.02 -0.91 -9.40
C ALA A 89 -16.24 -1.38 -8.61
N ALA A 90 -17.46 -0.95 -8.97
CA ALA A 90 -18.68 -1.40 -8.34
C ALA A 90 -18.92 -2.91 -8.56
N VAL A 91 -18.63 -3.41 -9.76
CA VAL A 91 -18.76 -4.85 -10.09
C VAL A 91 -17.81 -5.70 -9.24
N ILE A 92 -16.51 -5.35 -9.17
CA ILE A 92 -15.55 -6.16 -8.40
C ILE A 92 -15.78 -6.07 -6.89
N VAL A 93 -16.19 -4.91 -6.37
CA VAL A 93 -16.55 -4.74 -4.95
C VAL A 93 -17.76 -5.63 -4.63
N ARG A 94 -18.78 -5.63 -5.47
CA ARG A 94 -19.94 -6.51 -5.31
C ARG A 94 -19.54 -7.97 -5.31
N SER A 95 -18.82 -8.41 -6.35
CA SER A 95 -18.38 -9.82 -6.47
C SER A 95 -17.54 -10.28 -5.27
N TYR A 96 -16.69 -9.41 -4.74
CA TYR A 96 -15.91 -9.70 -3.53
C TYR A 96 -16.79 -9.82 -2.30
N LEU A 97 -17.75 -8.91 -2.10
CA LEU A 97 -18.65 -8.89 -0.95
C LEU A 97 -19.66 -10.06 -0.99
N ASP A 98 -20.12 -10.48 -2.17
CA ASP A 98 -20.98 -11.67 -2.35
C ASP A 98 -20.30 -12.96 -1.82
N SER A 99 -18.97 -12.97 -1.68
CA SER A 99 -18.19 -14.08 -1.13
C SER A 99 -17.99 -14.01 0.39
N ILE A 100 -18.57 -13.01 1.06
CA ILE A 100 -18.46 -12.77 2.51
C ILE A 100 -19.85 -12.89 3.12
N ASP A 101 -19.95 -13.47 4.31
CA ASP A 101 -21.19 -13.46 5.08
C ASP A 101 -21.64 -11.99 5.29
N PRO A 102 -22.84 -11.59 4.87
CA PRO A 102 -23.32 -10.21 5.06
C PRO A 102 -23.37 -9.77 6.53
N HIS A 103 -23.48 -10.73 7.47
CA HIS A 103 -23.44 -10.46 8.90
C HIS A 103 -22.02 -10.47 9.50
N PHE A 104 -21.01 -10.74 8.67
CA PHE A 104 -19.61 -10.70 9.13
C PHE A 104 -19.24 -9.28 9.57
N GLU A 105 -18.73 -9.17 10.79
CA GLU A 105 -18.24 -7.92 11.35
C GLU A 105 -16.71 -8.00 11.55
N PRO A 106 -15.92 -7.20 10.80
CA PRO A 106 -14.50 -7.11 11.08
C PRO A 106 -14.27 -6.44 12.45
N MET A 107 -13.20 -6.78 13.12
CA MET A 107 -12.78 -6.10 14.35
C MET A 107 -12.58 -4.59 14.12
N SER A 108 -12.01 -4.22 12.98
CA SER A 108 -11.91 -2.83 12.54
C SER A 108 -11.51 -2.73 11.07
N THR A 109 -11.81 -1.57 10.46
CA THR A 109 -11.37 -1.18 9.11
C THR A 109 -10.51 0.08 9.18
N GLU A 110 -9.58 0.24 8.24
CA GLU A 110 -8.70 1.43 8.09
C GLU A 110 -8.05 1.86 9.43
N ARG A 111 -7.64 0.88 10.23
CA ARG A 111 -7.10 1.12 11.57
C ARG A 111 -5.70 1.68 11.50
N SER A 112 -5.54 2.92 11.94
CA SER A 112 -4.23 3.55 12.10
C SER A 112 -3.60 3.13 13.43
N LEU A 113 -2.37 2.60 13.36
CA LEU A 113 -1.57 2.20 14.52
C LEU A 113 -0.17 2.80 14.40
N ALA A 114 0.44 3.09 15.54
CA ALA A 114 1.83 3.51 15.61
C ALA A 114 2.44 3.09 16.96
N PHE A 115 3.68 2.64 16.94
CA PHE A 115 4.46 2.41 18.14
C PHE A 115 5.91 2.84 17.95
N LYS A 116 6.55 3.20 19.06
CA LYS A 116 7.94 3.61 19.10
C LYS A 116 8.83 2.40 19.42
N THR A 117 9.86 2.19 18.59
CA THR A 117 10.98 1.29 18.90
C THR A 117 12.10 2.08 19.58
N ASP A 118 13.26 1.46 19.79
CA ASP A 118 14.43 2.17 20.33
C ASP A 118 15.03 3.19 19.36
N THR A 119 14.80 3.05 18.04
CA THR A 119 15.49 3.83 16.99
C THR A 119 14.58 4.55 16.04
N PHE A 120 13.32 4.10 15.85
CA PHE A 120 12.35 4.70 14.92
C PHE A 120 10.92 4.53 15.43
N ILE A 121 9.99 5.17 14.75
CA ILE A 121 8.54 4.97 14.95
C ILE A 121 8.01 4.16 13.77
N MET A 122 7.36 3.02 14.07
CA MET A 122 6.60 2.27 13.07
C MET A 122 5.16 2.77 13.08
N GLU A 123 4.67 3.16 11.91
CA GLU A 123 3.29 3.66 11.73
C GLU A 123 2.66 3.06 10.49
N GLY A 124 1.34 2.88 10.49
CA GLY A 124 0.63 2.38 9.34
C GLY A 124 -0.88 2.41 9.51
N ARG A 125 -1.58 2.21 8.41
CA ARG A 125 -3.03 2.06 8.37
C ARG A 125 -3.34 0.71 7.75
N ILE A 126 -4.04 -0.11 8.51
CA ILE A 126 -4.38 -1.49 8.15
C ILE A 126 -5.78 -1.50 7.57
N ASP A 127 -5.96 -2.08 6.39
CA ASP A 127 -7.23 -2.05 5.67
C ASP A 127 -8.34 -2.73 6.47
N ARG A 128 -8.08 -3.95 7.00
CA ARG A 128 -9.03 -4.68 7.84
C ARG A 128 -8.32 -5.56 8.85
N LEU A 129 -8.90 -5.63 10.05
CA LEU A 129 -8.55 -6.57 11.11
C LEU A 129 -9.75 -7.45 11.40
N ASP A 130 -9.54 -8.77 11.43
CA ASP A 130 -10.57 -9.75 11.72
C ASP A 130 -10.27 -10.47 13.04
N GLU A 131 -11.30 -10.78 13.82
CA GLU A 131 -11.14 -11.65 15.00
C GLU A 131 -11.02 -13.11 14.56
N SER A 132 -10.02 -13.79 15.09
CA SER A 132 -9.76 -15.23 14.89
C SER A 132 -9.51 -15.88 16.25
N GLY A 133 -10.57 -16.11 16.99
CA GLY A 133 -10.49 -16.57 18.38
C GLY A 133 -9.82 -15.52 19.29
N HIS A 134 -8.68 -15.88 19.92
CA HIS A 134 -7.91 -14.94 20.72
C HIS A 134 -6.89 -14.13 19.92
N GLU A 135 -6.70 -14.45 18.65
CA GLU A 135 -5.79 -13.77 17.72
C GLU A 135 -6.52 -12.73 16.86
N VAL A 136 -5.74 -11.93 16.15
CA VAL A 136 -6.22 -10.99 15.15
C VAL A 136 -5.58 -11.34 13.82
N ALA A 137 -6.38 -11.52 12.78
CA ALA A 137 -5.91 -11.67 11.41
C ALA A 137 -5.82 -10.30 10.72
N VAL A 138 -4.73 -10.10 9.98
CA VAL A 138 -4.50 -8.89 9.19
C VAL A 138 -4.89 -9.14 7.75
N VAL A 139 -5.74 -8.28 7.20
CA VAL A 139 -6.16 -8.33 5.80
C VAL A 139 -5.76 -7.02 5.11
N ASP A 140 -5.15 -7.14 3.94
CA ASP A 140 -4.80 -6.02 3.06
C ASP A 140 -5.37 -6.30 1.66
N TYR A 141 -6.08 -5.33 1.10
CA TYR A 141 -6.73 -5.46 -0.19
C TYR A 141 -5.77 -5.15 -1.34
N LYS A 142 -5.90 -5.89 -2.42
CA LYS A 142 -5.17 -5.68 -3.66
C LYS A 142 -6.12 -5.52 -4.83
N THR A 143 -5.90 -4.48 -5.61
CA THR A 143 -6.72 -4.12 -6.78
C THR A 143 -5.93 -4.19 -8.09
N GLY A 144 -4.67 -4.66 -8.04
CA GLY A 144 -3.82 -4.79 -9.20
C GLY A 144 -4.30 -5.89 -10.17
N ARG A 145 -3.65 -5.97 -11.32
CA ARG A 145 -4.05 -6.92 -12.40
C ARG A 145 -3.83 -8.39 -12.06
N ARG A 146 -2.90 -8.70 -11.17
CA ARG A 146 -2.51 -10.07 -10.83
C ARG A 146 -2.77 -10.36 -9.36
N ALA A 147 -3.42 -11.50 -9.11
CA ALA A 147 -3.59 -11.99 -7.76
C ALA A 147 -2.22 -12.33 -7.12
N PRO A 148 -1.97 -11.92 -5.88
CA PRO A 148 -0.76 -12.29 -5.16
C PRO A 148 -0.76 -13.78 -4.81
N ASN A 149 0.43 -14.37 -4.71
CA ASN A 149 0.61 -15.75 -4.24
C ASN A 149 1.07 -15.81 -2.78
N ALA A 150 1.15 -17.02 -2.22
CA ALA A 150 1.52 -17.24 -0.82
C ALA A 150 2.96 -16.78 -0.49
N ASP A 151 3.90 -16.87 -1.45
CA ASP A 151 5.28 -16.40 -1.23
C ASP A 151 5.36 -14.88 -1.13
N GLU A 152 4.51 -14.17 -1.88
CA GLU A 152 4.39 -12.71 -1.78
C GLU A 152 3.82 -12.30 -0.42
N VAL A 153 2.84 -13.04 0.09
CA VAL A 153 2.29 -12.81 1.44
C VAL A 153 3.37 -13.04 2.50
N ARG A 154 4.06 -14.19 2.42
CA ARG A 154 5.13 -14.55 3.35
C ARG A 154 6.28 -13.54 3.37
N GLY A 155 6.66 -13.03 2.21
CA GLY A 155 7.75 -12.07 2.05
C GLY A 155 7.37 -10.61 2.29
N SER A 156 6.09 -10.31 2.50
CA SER A 156 5.58 -8.95 2.61
C SER A 156 6.04 -8.25 3.88
N SER A 157 6.96 -7.28 3.75
CA SER A 157 7.34 -6.40 4.86
C SER A 157 6.15 -5.60 5.39
N ALA A 158 5.21 -5.22 4.52
CA ALA A 158 4.01 -4.46 4.90
C ALA A 158 3.12 -5.27 5.85
N LEU A 159 2.80 -6.51 5.49
CA LEU A 159 1.97 -7.38 6.33
C LEU A 159 2.66 -7.72 7.65
N ALA A 160 3.96 -7.98 7.63
CA ALA A 160 4.73 -8.21 8.86
C ALA A 160 4.73 -6.97 9.77
N MET A 161 4.87 -5.76 9.21
CA MET A 161 4.75 -4.50 9.96
C MET A 161 3.35 -4.37 10.59
N TYR A 162 2.30 -4.69 9.86
CA TYR A 162 0.94 -4.65 10.38
C TYR A 162 0.73 -5.64 11.53
N ALA A 163 1.21 -6.89 11.38
CA ALA A 163 1.14 -7.89 12.44
C ALA A 163 1.89 -7.43 13.72
N LEU A 164 3.11 -6.87 13.56
CA LEU A 164 3.87 -6.30 14.65
C LEU A 164 3.16 -5.12 15.32
N MET A 165 2.53 -4.24 14.55
CA MET A 165 1.75 -3.13 15.08
C MET A 165 0.54 -3.61 15.89
N VAL A 166 -0.18 -4.63 15.43
CA VAL A 166 -1.29 -5.24 16.17
C VAL A 166 -0.78 -5.82 17.49
N GLN A 167 0.31 -6.59 17.48
CA GLN A 167 0.87 -7.17 18.69
C GLN A 167 1.30 -6.09 19.71
N ARG A 168 1.97 -5.04 19.26
CA ARG A 168 2.53 -3.99 20.13
C ARG A 168 1.48 -2.99 20.61
N CYS A 169 0.52 -2.60 19.76
CA CYS A 169 -0.45 -1.56 20.09
C CYS A 169 -1.73 -2.11 20.72
N LEU A 170 -2.16 -3.32 20.33
CA LEU A 170 -3.41 -3.91 20.83
C LEU A 170 -3.20 -5.01 21.86
N GLY A 171 -1.95 -5.46 22.06
CA GLY A 171 -1.63 -6.55 22.97
C GLY A 171 -2.26 -7.90 22.59
N ARG A 172 -2.66 -8.07 21.32
CA ARG A 172 -3.29 -9.27 20.77
C ARG A 172 -2.32 -10.00 19.87
N PRO A 173 -2.22 -11.35 19.93
CA PRO A 173 -1.44 -12.11 18.95
C PRO A 173 -1.97 -11.86 17.53
N ALA A 174 -1.07 -11.63 16.57
CA ALA A 174 -1.38 -11.46 15.17
C ALA A 174 -0.30 -12.17 14.35
N PHE A 175 -0.58 -13.37 13.93
CA PHE A 175 0.32 -14.22 13.15
C PHE A 175 -0.23 -14.49 11.75
N GLU A 176 -1.55 -14.48 11.60
CA GLU A 176 -2.20 -14.67 10.32
C GLU A 176 -2.28 -13.34 9.56
N VAL A 177 -1.78 -13.36 8.34
CA VAL A 177 -1.79 -12.21 7.43
C VAL A 177 -2.27 -12.65 6.05
N SER A 178 -3.02 -11.81 5.35
CA SER A 178 -3.57 -12.15 4.05
C SER A 178 -3.61 -10.96 3.10
N LEU A 179 -3.45 -11.28 1.81
CA LEU A 179 -3.73 -10.38 0.70
C LEU A 179 -5.01 -10.85 0.01
N HIS A 180 -6.00 -9.99 -0.05
CA HIS A 180 -7.26 -10.26 -0.73
C HIS A 180 -7.27 -9.52 -2.06
N HIS A 181 -7.20 -10.26 -3.17
CA HIS A 181 -7.28 -9.70 -4.51
C HIS A 181 -8.74 -9.48 -4.88
N VAL A 182 -9.20 -8.24 -4.77
CA VAL A 182 -10.61 -7.89 -4.95
C VAL A 182 -11.14 -8.25 -6.35
N PRO A 183 -10.39 -8.00 -7.46
CA PRO A 183 -10.91 -8.30 -8.80
C PRO A 183 -11.20 -9.79 -9.06
N SER A 184 -10.42 -10.71 -8.49
CA SER A 184 -10.60 -12.15 -8.73
C SER A 184 -11.17 -12.91 -7.53
N GLY A 185 -11.35 -12.26 -6.37
CA GLY A 185 -11.77 -12.91 -5.13
C GLY A 185 -10.73 -13.85 -4.50
N VAL A 186 -9.52 -13.97 -5.09
CA VAL A 186 -8.44 -14.83 -4.56
C VAL A 186 -7.96 -14.27 -3.22
N ARG A 187 -7.87 -15.13 -2.23
CA ARG A 187 -7.35 -14.83 -0.90
C ARG A 187 -6.10 -15.67 -0.65
N SER A 188 -4.96 -14.99 -0.57
CA SER A 188 -3.68 -15.63 -0.27
C SER A 188 -3.28 -15.28 1.15
N SER A 189 -3.03 -16.29 1.98
CA SER A 189 -2.70 -16.11 3.40
C SER A 189 -1.37 -16.76 3.76
N TRP A 190 -0.79 -16.28 4.84
CA TRP A 190 0.39 -16.84 5.47
C TRP A 190 0.29 -16.72 6.98
N ARG A 191 0.80 -17.72 7.70
CA ARG A 191 0.93 -17.66 9.15
C ARG A 191 2.40 -17.54 9.53
N HIS A 192 2.77 -16.41 10.09
CA HIS A 192 4.10 -16.19 10.64
C HIS A 192 4.32 -16.96 11.94
N SER A 193 5.57 -17.36 12.22
CA SER A 193 6.00 -17.68 13.56
C SER A 193 6.54 -16.42 14.25
N GLN A 194 6.73 -16.47 15.57
CA GLN A 194 7.35 -15.37 16.31
C GLN A 194 8.75 -15.06 15.78
N GLU A 195 9.55 -16.09 15.46
CA GLU A 195 10.90 -15.90 14.90
C GLU A 195 10.84 -15.26 13.50
N SER A 196 9.81 -15.58 12.69
CA SER A 196 9.60 -14.94 11.39
C SER A 196 9.34 -13.45 11.55
N LEU A 197 8.45 -13.06 12.47
CA LEU A 197 8.17 -11.65 12.73
C LEU A 197 9.38 -10.90 13.29
N LEU A 198 10.17 -11.52 14.18
CA LEU A 198 11.41 -10.95 14.67
C LEU A 198 12.43 -10.70 13.55
N ARG A 199 12.56 -11.62 12.58
CA ARG A 199 13.43 -11.41 11.41
C ARG A 199 12.95 -10.21 10.56
N HIS A 200 11.64 -10.06 10.38
CA HIS A 200 11.09 -8.89 9.69
C HIS A 200 11.37 -7.60 10.47
N GLU A 201 11.16 -7.61 11.78
CA GLU A 201 11.44 -6.45 12.65
C GLU A 201 12.92 -6.03 12.57
N GLN A 202 13.85 -6.99 12.63
CA GLN A 202 15.29 -6.73 12.46
C GLN A 202 15.61 -6.14 11.09
N ARG A 203 15.03 -6.69 10.02
CA ARG A 203 15.22 -6.16 8.66
C ARG A 203 14.69 -4.74 8.51
N ILE A 204 13.54 -4.44 9.08
CA ILE A 204 12.96 -3.10 9.08
C ILE A 204 13.84 -2.15 9.90
N GLY A 205 14.39 -2.61 11.02
CA GLY A 205 15.34 -1.87 11.84
C GLY A 205 16.62 -1.53 11.06
N GLN A 206 17.15 -2.47 10.24
CA GLN A 206 18.28 -2.20 9.38
C GLN A 206 17.94 -1.15 8.32
N ILE A 207 16.79 -1.25 7.67
CA ILE A 207 16.31 -0.23 6.72
C ILE A 207 16.19 1.14 7.40
N ALA A 208 15.69 1.18 8.63
CA ALA A 208 15.61 2.42 9.40
C ALA A 208 16.99 3.04 9.63
N ALA A 209 17.98 2.22 9.99
CA ALA A 209 19.36 2.65 10.20
C ALA A 209 19.99 3.18 8.89
N ASP A 210 19.81 2.46 7.78
CA ASP A 210 20.32 2.86 6.47
C ASP A 210 19.73 4.20 6.02
N ILE A 211 18.42 4.38 6.18
CA ILE A 211 17.72 5.63 5.86
C ILE A 211 18.23 6.79 6.74
N SER A 212 18.34 6.56 8.05
CA SER A 212 18.81 7.59 8.98
C SER A 212 20.24 8.00 8.65
N LEU A 213 21.14 7.02 8.41
CA LEU A 213 22.53 7.30 8.05
C LEU A 213 22.62 8.13 6.76
N ALA A 214 21.86 7.75 5.71
CA ALA A 214 21.87 8.48 4.45
C ALA A 214 21.33 9.92 4.62
N GLN A 215 20.25 10.11 5.40
CA GLN A 215 19.69 11.43 5.67
C GLN A 215 20.64 12.30 6.51
N ASP A 216 21.18 11.76 7.59
CA ASP A 216 22.09 12.49 8.49
C ASP A 216 23.39 12.89 7.76
N THR A 217 23.92 11.99 6.92
CA THR A 217 25.12 12.27 6.11
C THR A 217 24.84 13.38 5.09
N TRP A 218 23.68 13.34 4.43
CA TRP A 218 23.30 14.37 3.45
C TRP A 218 23.07 15.73 4.12
N GLU A 219 22.43 15.75 5.30
CA GLU A 219 22.23 16.99 6.07
C GLU A 219 23.55 17.54 6.60
N ALA A 220 24.46 16.69 7.08
CA ALA A 220 25.78 17.08 7.56
C ALA A 220 26.68 17.67 6.46
N ALA A 221 26.45 17.26 5.21
CA ALA A 221 27.13 17.80 4.02
C ALA A 221 26.39 19.01 3.40
N ASP A 222 25.64 19.75 4.19
CA ASP A 222 24.87 20.92 3.77
C ASP A 222 23.94 20.65 2.56
N ARG A 223 23.39 19.42 2.53
CA ARG A 223 22.46 18.94 1.50
C ARG A 223 23.05 18.96 0.09
N SER A 224 24.36 18.64 -0.02
CA SER A 224 25.05 18.63 -1.29
C SER A 224 24.37 17.73 -2.32
N PRO A 225 24.05 18.24 -3.52
CA PRO A 225 23.48 17.44 -4.60
C PRO A 225 24.41 16.34 -5.10
N ASP A 226 25.73 16.52 -4.96
CA ASP A 226 26.75 15.57 -5.44
C ASP A 226 26.71 14.22 -4.69
N LEU A 227 26.18 14.22 -3.46
CA LEU A 227 26.08 13.00 -2.65
C LEU A 227 24.77 12.22 -2.89
N ILE A 228 23.81 12.76 -3.64
CA ILE A 228 22.52 12.11 -3.83
C ILE A 228 22.67 10.76 -4.53
N ASP A 229 23.58 10.62 -5.50
CA ASP A 229 23.80 9.37 -6.23
C ASP A 229 24.40 8.28 -5.35
N GLU A 230 25.25 8.64 -4.41
CA GLU A 230 25.90 7.74 -3.46
C GLU A 230 24.93 7.33 -2.34
N LEU A 231 24.30 8.30 -1.68
CA LEU A 231 23.48 8.07 -0.48
C LEU A 231 22.07 7.51 -0.82
N PHE A 232 21.55 7.88 -1.98
CA PHE A 232 20.23 7.48 -2.47
C PHE A 232 20.31 6.93 -3.89
N PRO A 233 20.96 5.78 -4.10
CA PRO A 233 21.17 5.23 -5.44
C PRO A 233 19.84 4.94 -6.14
N ALA A 234 19.80 5.18 -7.45
CA ALA A 234 18.64 4.79 -8.27
C ALA A 234 18.67 3.27 -8.52
N SER A 235 17.47 2.65 -8.50
CA SER A 235 17.29 1.24 -8.86
C SER A 235 16.51 1.18 -10.19
N PRO A 236 17.22 1.21 -11.35
CA PRO A 236 16.54 1.27 -12.64
C PRO A 236 15.81 -0.04 -12.99
N GLY A 237 14.67 0.10 -13.66
CA GLY A 237 13.88 -1.03 -14.12
C GLY A 237 12.60 -0.62 -14.87
N PRO A 238 11.78 -1.60 -15.31
CA PRO A 238 10.57 -1.33 -16.10
C PRO A 238 9.56 -0.40 -15.41
N LEU A 239 9.56 -0.38 -14.08
CA LEU A 239 8.67 0.47 -13.28
C LEU A 239 9.08 1.95 -13.26
N CYS A 240 10.27 2.29 -13.77
CA CYS A 240 10.69 3.70 -13.88
C CYS A 240 9.71 4.52 -14.73
N GLY A 241 9.08 3.91 -15.75
CA GLY A 241 8.06 4.59 -16.57
C GLY A 241 6.82 5.04 -15.79
N PHE A 242 6.54 4.44 -14.64
CA PHE A 242 5.47 4.81 -13.71
C PHE A 242 5.95 5.64 -12.52
N CYS A 243 7.20 6.11 -12.54
CA CYS A 243 7.74 6.89 -11.43
C CYS A 243 7.34 8.36 -11.54
N ASP A 244 6.83 8.93 -10.45
CA ASP A 244 6.46 10.35 -10.37
C ASP A 244 7.63 11.29 -10.66
N TYR A 245 8.86 10.81 -10.45
CA TYR A 245 10.11 11.57 -10.61
C TYR A 245 10.87 11.22 -11.89
N TRP A 246 10.21 10.61 -12.88
CA TRP A 246 10.82 10.20 -14.13
C TRP A 246 11.53 11.37 -14.84
N ASP A 247 10.90 12.54 -14.88
CA ASP A 247 11.43 13.74 -15.53
C ASP A 247 12.74 14.26 -14.90
N ARG A 248 13.05 13.85 -13.67
CA ARG A 248 14.21 14.29 -12.88
C ARG A 248 15.28 13.22 -12.72
N CYS A 249 15.05 12.03 -13.23
CA CYS A 249 15.91 10.88 -13.03
C CYS A 249 16.47 10.38 -14.36
N ALA A 250 17.67 10.83 -14.74
CA ALA A 250 18.33 10.41 -15.98
C ALA A 250 18.48 8.88 -16.06
N VAL A 251 18.78 8.22 -14.93
CA VAL A 251 18.89 6.75 -14.83
C VAL A 251 17.55 6.09 -15.13
N GLY A 252 16.45 6.64 -14.62
CA GLY A 252 15.09 6.15 -14.87
C GLY A 252 14.65 6.34 -16.33
N GLN A 253 15.00 7.49 -16.92
CA GLN A 253 14.73 7.79 -18.34
C GLN A 253 15.48 6.83 -19.27
N ALA A 254 16.73 6.50 -18.95
CA ALA A 254 17.52 5.53 -19.71
C ALA A 254 16.95 4.10 -19.59
N ALA A 255 16.31 3.75 -18.47
CA ALA A 255 15.81 2.41 -18.19
C ALA A 255 14.42 2.12 -18.77
N SER A 256 13.56 3.12 -18.90
CA SER A 256 12.18 2.93 -19.37
C SER A 256 11.59 4.23 -19.91
N GLN A 257 10.78 4.10 -20.96
CA GLN A 257 9.98 5.21 -21.46
C GLN A 257 8.90 5.59 -20.43
N ARG A 258 8.57 6.88 -20.37
CA ARG A 258 7.46 7.36 -19.55
C ARG A 258 6.16 6.70 -19.97
N ARG A 259 5.38 6.29 -19.00
CA ARG A 259 4.04 5.75 -19.20
C ARG A 259 2.99 6.84 -19.01
N GLU A 260 1.90 6.71 -19.74
CA GLU A 260 0.72 7.53 -19.53
C GLU A 260 0.08 7.22 -18.17
N SER A 261 -0.56 8.20 -17.56
CA SER A 261 -1.13 8.08 -16.21
C SER A 261 -2.19 6.97 -16.08
N TRP A 262 -2.82 6.58 -17.18
CA TRP A 262 -3.83 5.51 -17.24
C TRP A 262 -3.28 4.14 -17.63
N ALA A 263 -2.02 4.04 -18.07
CA ALA A 263 -1.45 2.79 -18.61
C ALA A 263 -1.40 1.64 -17.58
N GLY A 264 -1.47 1.95 -16.27
CA GLY A 264 -1.47 0.95 -15.21
C GLY A 264 -2.74 0.12 -15.11
N LEU A 265 -3.85 0.59 -15.68
CA LEU A 265 -5.14 -0.10 -15.63
C LEU A 265 -5.33 -1.17 -16.73
N GLY A 266 -4.52 -1.15 -17.82
CA GLY A 266 -4.77 -1.99 -19.00
C GLY A 266 -5.77 -1.36 -19.97
N GLU A 267 -5.76 -1.83 -21.21
CA GLU A 267 -6.60 -1.22 -22.26
C GLU A 267 -8.00 -1.83 -22.36
N ASP A 268 -8.21 -3.07 -21.88
CA ASP A 268 -9.39 -3.89 -22.19
C ASP A 268 -10.16 -4.50 -20.99
N GLU A 269 -9.88 -4.12 -19.76
CA GLU A 269 -10.57 -4.68 -18.57
C GLU A 269 -11.64 -3.70 -18.05
N GLY A 270 -12.67 -3.47 -18.87
CA GLY A 270 -13.84 -2.68 -18.48
C GLY A 270 -15.00 -2.86 -19.45
#